data_4af1077183cbaa90040bb2b0be753f8e
#
_entry.id   4af1077183cbaa90040bb2b0be753f8e
#
_cell.length_a   1.000
_cell.length_b   1.000
_cell.length_c   1.000
_cell.angle_alpha   90.00
_cell.angle_beta   90.00
_cell.angle_gamma   90.00
#
_symmetry.space_group_name_H-M   'P 1'
#
loop_
_entity.id
_entity.type
_entity.pdbx_description
1 polymer ?
#
loop_
_entity_poly.entity_id
_entity_poly.type
_entity_poly.pdbx_seq_one_letter_code
_entity_poly.pdbx_strand_id
1 'polypeptide(L)'
;MQRIMRFALGAALAIPAMPALAQQVVDPDADTKVADPAFAAGKGPSVMVDSGHGEFQTLATDYAPFGALLTHDGYVVRDFDQPISAASLAKSDVLVIVDPVNPKDPPNRPKYQSTSAFTPEEIAAITDWVKGGGALLMIADHPPYAGSLRALAASFGFEIEMYAARHVPREEFFSFANGGLVDGPLTHGLPQIQTFYGAAFTAPAAATPLLRFDKSWTMLVTDKPPRPMSGSDLRGATLSVGKGRVVLLAEAGAWSAQLFGPKKRPMGFNAPSAEGNKRFIRNVVHWLATGAAPAVEAAK
;
A
#
# COMPACT_ATOMS: atom_id res chain seq x y z
N MET A 1 -47.23 -42.26 -48.85
CA MET A 1 -46.40 -42.35 -47.63
C MET A 1 -45.21 -41.42 -47.82
N GLN A 2 -45.29 -40.13 -47.33
CA GLN A 2 -44.22 -39.14 -47.38
C GLN A 2 -43.56 -39.11 -46.02
N ARG A 3 -42.24 -39.40 -45.97
CA ARG A 3 -41.41 -39.25 -44.74
C ARG A 3 -40.91 -37.83 -44.66
N ILE A 4 -41.32 -37.12 -43.62
CA ILE A 4 -40.83 -35.78 -43.27
C ILE A 4 -39.54 -35.97 -42.45
N MET A 5 -38.42 -35.53 -43.02
CA MET A 5 -37.11 -35.47 -42.34
C MET A 5 -36.99 -34.17 -41.58
N ARG A 6 -37.02 -34.25 -40.24
CA ARG A 6 -36.78 -33.07 -39.35
C ARG A 6 -35.29 -32.87 -39.18
N PHE A 7 -34.78 -31.75 -39.69
CA PHE A 7 -33.44 -31.26 -39.36
C PHE A 7 -33.50 -30.54 -38.01
N ALA A 8 -32.79 -31.06 -37.02
CA ALA A 8 -32.55 -30.38 -35.79
C ALA A 8 -31.36 -29.41 -35.97
N LEU A 9 -31.65 -28.12 -35.98
CA LEU A 9 -30.63 -27.08 -35.99
C LEU A 9 -30.07 -26.91 -34.55
N GLY A 10 -28.90 -27.43 -34.29
CA GLY A 10 -28.19 -27.22 -33.03
C GLY A 10 -27.64 -25.78 -32.98
N ALA A 11 -28.26 -24.94 -32.18
CA ALA A 11 -27.71 -23.61 -31.86
C ALA A 11 -26.51 -23.79 -30.92
N ALA A 12 -25.30 -23.62 -31.43
CA ALA A 12 -24.11 -23.50 -30.61
C ALA A 12 -24.19 -22.14 -29.87
N LEU A 13 -24.41 -22.18 -28.56
CA LEU A 13 -24.26 -21.02 -27.68
C LEU A 13 -22.77 -20.61 -27.67
N ALA A 14 -22.44 -19.56 -28.40
CA ALA A 14 -21.16 -18.90 -28.25
C ALA A 14 -21.13 -18.22 -26.87
N ILE A 15 -20.41 -18.79 -25.91
CA ILE A 15 -20.10 -18.17 -24.65
C ILE A 15 -19.18 -16.98 -24.99
N PRO A 16 -19.59 -15.71 -24.71
CA PRO A 16 -18.69 -14.60 -24.92
C PRO A 16 -17.48 -14.79 -23.99
N ALA A 17 -16.28 -14.83 -24.59
CA ALA A 17 -15.04 -14.79 -23.81
C ALA A 17 -15.07 -13.50 -23.00
N MET A 18 -15.22 -13.60 -21.68
CA MET A 18 -15.05 -12.46 -20.78
C MET A 18 -13.64 -11.91 -21.04
N PRO A 19 -13.48 -10.58 -21.20
CA PRO A 19 -12.14 -10.00 -21.28
C PRO A 19 -11.38 -10.47 -20.04
N ALA A 20 -10.21 -11.06 -20.24
CA ALA A 20 -9.32 -11.42 -19.14
C ALA A 20 -9.07 -10.12 -18.36
N LEU A 21 -9.70 -9.98 -17.20
CA LEU A 21 -9.42 -8.91 -16.26
C LEU A 21 -7.90 -8.89 -16.09
N ALA A 22 -7.31 -7.71 -16.10
CA ALA A 22 -5.88 -7.53 -15.99
C ALA A 22 -5.38 -8.27 -14.74
N GLN A 23 -4.86 -9.46 -14.96
CA GLN A 23 -4.47 -10.36 -13.87
C GLN A 23 -3.16 -9.83 -13.30
N GLN A 24 -3.22 -9.40 -12.05
CA GLN A 24 -2.04 -9.17 -11.23
C GLN A 24 -1.72 -10.46 -10.50
N VAL A 25 -0.47 -10.87 -10.54
CA VAL A 25 0.02 -12.05 -9.80
C VAL A 25 1.36 -11.71 -9.18
N VAL A 26 1.69 -12.34 -8.06
CA VAL A 26 3.00 -12.21 -7.44
C VAL A 26 4.08 -12.55 -8.46
N ASP A 27 5.17 -11.78 -8.49
CA ASP A 27 6.36 -12.12 -9.23
C ASP A 27 7.19 -13.13 -8.44
N PRO A 28 7.26 -14.40 -8.86
CA PRO A 28 8.01 -15.43 -8.14
C PRO A 28 9.53 -15.20 -8.21
N ASP A 29 10.00 -14.42 -9.17
CA ASP A 29 11.41 -14.14 -9.43
C ASP A 29 11.84 -12.76 -8.91
N ALA A 30 10.98 -12.09 -8.10
CA ALA A 30 11.29 -10.78 -7.55
C ALA A 30 12.60 -10.79 -6.75
N ASP A 31 13.52 -9.87 -7.07
CA ASP A 31 14.76 -9.72 -6.30
C ASP A 31 14.50 -9.05 -4.95
N THR A 32 14.42 -9.88 -3.91
CA THR A 32 14.24 -9.46 -2.52
C THR A 32 15.55 -9.48 -1.72
N LYS A 33 16.69 -9.81 -2.34
CA LYS A 33 17.98 -9.88 -1.67
C LYS A 33 18.43 -8.50 -1.19
N VAL A 34 19.12 -8.47 -0.07
CA VAL A 34 19.70 -7.28 0.53
C VAL A 34 21.19 -7.53 0.72
N ALA A 35 22.04 -6.70 0.11
CA ALA A 35 23.49 -6.87 0.19
C ALA A 35 24.01 -6.52 1.59
N ASP A 36 23.52 -5.40 2.15
CA ASP A 36 23.89 -4.91 3.47
C ASP A 36 22.63 -4.86 4.36
N PRO A 37 22.27 -5.98 5.03
CA PRO A 37 21.08 -6.05 5.87
C PRO A 37 21.19 -5.13 7.09
N ALA A 38 20.09 -4.49 7.47
CA ALA A 38 20.02 -3.61 8.64
C ALA A 38 20.28 -4.38 9.95
N PHE A 39 19.95 -5.67 9.99
CA PHE A 39 20.15 -6.54 11.17
C PHE A 39 20.69 -7.91 10.75
N ALA A 40 21.35 -8.59 11.67
CA ALA A 40 21.66 -10.00 11.46
C ALA A 40 20.36 -10.81 11.28
N ALA A 41 20.41 -11.86 10.47
CA ALA A 41 19.24 -12.65 10.07
C ALA A 41 18.36 -13.06 11.27
N GLY A 42 17.11 -12.60 11.27
CA GLY A 42 16.12 -12.88 12.31
C GLY A 42 16.44 -12.29 13.70
N LYS A 43 17.30 -11.28 13.78
CA LYS A 43 17.66 -10.58 15.02
C LYS A 43 17.13 -9.16 15.09
N GLY A 44 16.56 -8.67 13.99
CA GLY A 44 15.92 -7.35 13.93
C GLY A 44 14.57 -7.29 14.64
N PRO A 45 13.97 -6.10 14.68
CA PRO A 45 12.64 -5.88 15.22
C PRO A 45 11.58 -6.76 14.59
N SER A 46 10.50 -7.00 15.34
CA SER A 46 9.34 -7.76 14.86
C SER A 46 8.43 -6.87 14.02
N VAL A 47 8.07 -7.35 12.83
CA VAL A 47 7.12 -6.71 11.92
C VAL A 47 5.93 -7.64 11.77
N MET A 48 4.76 -7.20 12.24
CA MET A 48 3.50 -7.92 12.03
C MET A 48 2.75 -7.28 10.87
N VAL A 49 2.32 -8.11 9.91
CA VAL A 49 1.50 -7.71 8.77
C VAL A 49 0.09 -8.23 8.98
N ASP A 50 -0.86 -7.30 9.04
CA ASP A 50 -2.26 -7.62 9.31
C ASP A 50 -2.87 -8.47 8.18
N SER A 51 -3.64 -9.48 8.55
CA SER A 51 -4.42 -10.33 7.66
C SER A 51 -5.81 -10.67 8.25
N GLY A 52 -6.15 -10.03 9.38
CA GLY A 52 -7.37 -10.27 10.14
C GLY A 52 -8.55 -9.35 9.78
N HIS A 53 -8.31 -8.28 9.01
CA HIS A 53 -9.30 -7.23 8.72
C HIS A 53 -9.71 -7.19 7.24
N GLY A 54 -9.69 -8.37 6.58
CA GLY A 54 -10.11 -8.53 5.19
C GLY A 54 -9.14 -7.90 4.19
N GLU A 55 -7.87 -7.84 4.52
CA GLU A 55 -6.82 -7.30 3.67
C GLU A 55 -6.82 -7.98 2.31
N PHE A 56 -6.82 -7.16 1.26
CA PHE A 56 -6.70 -7.65 -0.10
C PHE A 56 -5.30 -8.22 -0.36
N GLN A 57 -4.30 -7.67 0.31
CA GLN A 57 -2.88 -7.99 0.12
C GLN A 57 -2.28 -8.44 1.46
N THR A 58 -1.80 -9.68 1.53
CA THR A 58 -1.22 -10.31 2.72
C THR A 58 0.14 -10.92 2.42
N LEU A 59 0.86 -11.39 3.44
CA LEU A 59 2.11 -12.16 3.27
C LEU A 59 1.90 -13.48 2.50
N ALA A 60 0.68 -14.01 2.49
CA ALA A 60 0.32 -15.21 1.72
C ALA A 60 -0.01 -14.91 0.25
N THR A 61 -0.16 -13.63 -0.12
CA THR A 61 -0.55 -13.17 -1.45
C THR A 61 0.46 -12.14 -1.99
N ASP A 62 0.01 -11.02 -2.48
CA ASP A 62 0.81 -10.02 -3.22
C ASP A 62 1.92 -9.35 -2.40
N TYR A 63 1.86 -9.44 -1.06
CA TYR A 63 2.91 -8.92 -0.16
C TYR A 63 3.94 -9.98 0.30
N ALA A 64 3.90 -11.19 -0.25
CA ALA A 64 4.95 -12.18 -0.02
C ALA A 64 6.37 -11.64 -0.35
N PRO A 65 6.60 -10.92 -1.48
CA PRO A 65 7.89 -10.31 -1.76
C PRO A 65 8.29 -9.20 -0.77
N PHE A 66 7.34 -8.41 -0.27
CA PHE A 66 7.61 -7.43 0.80
C PHE A 66 8.09 -8.13 2.08
N GLY A 67 7.39 -9.18 2.51
CA GLY A 67 7.81 -9.99 3.65
C GLY A 67 9.19 -10.61 3.48
N ALA A 68 9.48 -11.14 2.28
CA ALA A 68 10.79 -11.70 1.94
C ALA A 68 11.90 -10.63 1.97
N LEU A 69 11.63 -9.43 1.42
CA LEU A 69 12.57 -8.31 1.46
C LEU A 69 12.95 -7.94 2.90
N LEU A 70 11.97 -7.79 3.78
CA LEU A 70 12.23 -7.46 5.18
C LEU A 70 12.93 -8.60 5.94
N THR A 71 12.59 -9.85 5.62
CA THR A 71 13.29 -11.03 6.20
C THR A 71 14.76 -11.04 5.77
N HIS A 72 15.07 -10.74 4.52
CA HIS A 72 16.45 -10.62 4.04
C HIS A 72 17.19 -9.40 4.63
N ASP A 73 16.46 -8.38 5.06
CA ASP A 73 16.99 -7.21 5.77
C ASP A 73 17.16 -7.46 7.30
N GLY A 74 16.85 -8.70 7.74
CA GLY A 74 17.10 -9.21 9.09
C GLY A 74 15.96 -9.05 10.08
N TYR A 75 14.79 -8.52 9.66
CA TYR A 75 13.59 -8.41 10.51
C TYR A 75 12.94 -9.76 10.78
N VAL A 76 12.16 -9.84 11.88
CA VAL A 76 11.30 -10.97 12.20
C VAL A 76 9.89 -10.67 11.69
N VAL A 77 9.58 -11.11 10.46
CA VAL A 77 8.31 -10.84 9.81
C VAL A 77 7.30 -11.94 10.12
N ARG A 78 6.07 -11.56 10.47
CA ARG A 78 4.99 -12.50 10.81
C ARG A 78 3.66 -12.01 10.29
N ASP A 79 2.83 -12.94 9.89
CA ASP A 79 1.42 -12.71 9.64
C ASP A 79 0.68 -12.45 10.96
N PHE A 80 -0.36 -11.61 10.93
CA PHE A 80 -1.14 -11.23 12.12
C PHE A 80 -2.63 -11.32 11.80
N ASP A 81 -3.26 -12.43 12.19
CA ASP A 81 -4.67 -12.77 11.95
C ASP A 81 -5.52 -12.67 13.23
N GLN A 82 -5.00 -12.06 14.28
CA GLN A 82 -5.65 -11.95 15.58
C GLN A 82 -6.42 -10.63 15.74
N PRO A 83 -7.48 -10.59 16.55
CA PRO A 83 -8.11 -9.33 16.92
C PRO A 83 -7.10 -8.35 17.53
N ILE A 84 -7.17 -7.10 17.10
CA ILE A 84 -6.27 -6.06 17.59
C ILE A 84 -6.63 -5.66 19.00
N SER A 85 -5.66 -5.76 19.91
CA SER A 85 -5.77 -5.40 21.31
C SER A 85 -4.42 -4.98 21.87
N ALA A 86 -4.38 -4.36 23.05
CA ALA A 86 -3.12 -4.03 23.71
C ALA A 86 -2.22 -5.27 23.91
N ALA A 87 -2.83 -6.44 24.23
CA ALA A 87 -2.09 -7.67 24.45
C ALA A 87 -1.51 -8.28 23.17
N SER A 88 -2.23 -8.21 22.04
CA SER A 88 -1.74 -8.70 20.76
C SER A 88 -0.67 -7.77 20.18
N LEU A 89 -0.84 -6.45 20.29
CA LEU A 89 0.12 -5.45 19.82
C LEU A 89 1.43 -5.42 20.63
N ALA A 90 1.40 -5.80 21.90
CA ALA A 90 2.61 -5.85 22.75
C ALA A 90 3.72 -6.80 22.24
N LYS A 91 3.41 -7.65 21.27
CA LYS A 91 4.33 -8.64 20.67
C LYS A 91 5.02 -8.11 19.40
N SER A 92 4.76 -6.86 19.01
CA SER A 92 5.28 -6.27 17.78
C SER A 92 5.98 -4.94 18.03
N ASP A 93 7.01 -4.67 17.23
CA ASP A 93 7.64 -3.36 17.16
C ASP A 93 7.00 -2.51 16.05
N VAL A 94 6.58 -3.16 14.96
CA VAL A 94 5.93 -2.53 13.81
C VAL A 94 4.67 -3.32 13.42
N LEU A 95 3.53 -2.63 13.31
CA LEU A 95 2.31 -3.14 12.68
C LEU A 95 2.18 -2.55 11.28
N VAL A 96 1.94 -3.41 10.30
CA VAL A 96 1.69 -3.05 8.89
C VAL A 96 0.27 -3.44 8.54
N ILE A 97 -0.52 -2.48 8.08
CA ILE A 97 -1.90 -2.67 7.61
C ILE A 97 -1.96 -2.27 6.14
N VAL A 98 -2.41 -3.18 5.28
CA VAL A 98 -2.42 -2.98 3.82
C VAL A 98 -3.80 -3.27 3.25
N ASP A 99 -4.44 -2.25 2.70
CA ASP A 99 -5.70 -2.39 1.95
C ASP A 99 -6.78 -3.22 2.67
N PRO A 100 -7.10 -2.88 3.93
CA PRO A 100 -8.15 -3.57 4.66
C PRO A 100 -9.53 -3.32 4.01
N VAL A 101 -10.42 -4.30 4.13
CA VAL A 101 -11.81 -4.19 3.67
C VAL A 101 -12.73 -4.71 4.76
N ASN A 102 -13.75 -3.94 5.14
CA ASN A 102 -14.71 -4.42 6.12
C ASN A 102 -15.47 -5.65 5.58
N PRO A 103 -15.29 -6.84 6.16
CA PRO A 103 -15.95 -8.06 5.67
C PRO A 103 -17.47 -8.04 5.81
N LYS A 104 -18.02 -7.09 6.59
CA LYS A 104 -19.47 -6.89 6.75
C LYS A 104 -20.06 -5.97 5.69
N ASP A 105 -19.24 -5.30 4.88
CA ASP A 105 -19.74 -4.49 3.78
C ASP A 105 -20.35 -5.41 2.72
N PRO A 106 -21.62 -5.17 2.28
CA PRO A 106 -22.24 -6.01 1.26
C PRO A 106 -21.48 -5.89 -0.07
N PRO A 107 -21.39 -6.98 -0.86
CA PRO A 107 -20.62 -7.01 -2.11
C PRO A 107 -21.04 -5.96 -3.15
N ASN A 108 -22.30 -5.48 -3.08
CA ASN A 108 -22.84 -4.46 -3.97
C ASN A 108 -22.72 -3.03 -3.43
N ARG A 109 -22.09 -2.83 -2.26
CA ARG A 109 -21.84 -1.48 -1.74
C ARG A 109 -20.93 -0.70 -2.71
N PRO A 110 -21.29 0.54 -3.06
CA PRO A 110 -20.40 1.38 -3.86
C PRO A 110 -19.03 1.52 -3.16
N LYS A 111 -17.94 1.29 -3.88
CA LYS A 111 -16.58 1.25 -3.33
C LYS A 111 -16.19 2.52 -2.54
N TYR A 112 -16.70 3.68 -2.97
CA TYR A 112 -16.50 4.97 -2.27
C TYR A 112 -17.37 5.16 -1.02
N GLN A 113 -18.18 4.17 -0.65
CA GLN A 113 -19.00 4.14 0.56
C GLN A 113 -18.56 3.04 1.53
N SER A 114 -17.36 2.49 1.36
CA SER A 114 -16.82 1.48 2.29
C SER A 114 -16.79 1.99 3.73
N THR A 115 -17.05 1.08 4.67
CA THR A 115 -17.01 1.38 6.10
C THR A 115 -15.68 0.97 6.71
N SER A 116 -15.37 1.47 7.91
CA SER A 116 -14.14 1.11 8.61
C SER A 116 -13.99 -0.40 8.75
N ALA A 117 -12.82 -0.93 8.46
CA ALA A 117 -12.48 -2.33 8.74
C ALA A 117 -12.26 -2.58 10.24
N PHE A 118 -11.96 -1.53 10.99
CA PHE A 118 -11.61 -1.57 12.41
C PHE A 118 -12.76 -1.08 13.29
N THR A 119 -12.92 -1.73 14.42
CA THR A 119 -13.83 -1.26 15.47
C THR A 119 -13.26 -0.04 16.21
N PRO A 120 -14.09 0.76 16.90
CA PRO A 120 -13.59 1.86 17.74
C PRO A 120 -12.58 1.40 18.79
N GLU A 121 -12.76 0.22 19.37
CA GLU A 121 -11.88 -0.38 20.38
C GLU A 121 -10.51 -0.74 19.80
N GLU A 122 -10.46 -1.28 18.59
CA GLU A 122 -9.22 -1.58 17.88
C GLU A 122 -8.47 -0.30 17.50
N ILE A 123 -9.19 0.72 17.02
CA ILE A 123 -8.60 2.04 16.72
C ILE A 123 -8.00 2.65 17.97
N ALA A 124 -8.70 2.58 19.12
CA ALA A 124 -8.19 3.05 20.40
C ALA A 124 -6.93 2.28 20.82
N ALA A 125 -6.96 0.93 20.72
CA ALA A 125 -5.82 0.09 21.07
C ALA A 125 -4.57 0.39 20.21
N ILE A 126 -4.75 0.56 18.90
CA ILE A 126 -3.66 0.95 17.99
C ILE A 126 -3.11 2.34 18.36
N THR A 127 -4.02 3.30 18.57
CA THR A 127 -3.64 4.68 18.87
C THR A 127 -2.84 4.76 20.19
N ASP A 128 -3.26 4.08 21.22
CA ASP A 128 -2.60 4.05 22.52
C ASP A 128 -1.27 3.31 22.46
N TRP A 129 -1.21 2.19 21.72
CA TRP A 129 0.03 1.46 21.48
C TRP A 129 1.06 2.32 20.74
N VAL A 130 0.65 3.05 19.70
CA VAL A 130 1.54 3.99 18.99
C VAL A 130 2.02 5.09 19.93
N LYS A 131 1.13 5.74 20.70
CA LYS A 131 1.54 6.77 21.68
C LYS A 131 2.55 6.24 22.70
N GLY A 132 2.45 4.96 23.04
CA GLY A 132 3.35 4.26 23.97
C GLY A 132 4.72 3.92 23.39
N GLY A 133 4.91 3.99 22.07
CA GLY A 133 6.18 3.71 21.40
C GLY A 133 6.10 2.75 20.22
N GLY A 134 4.93 2.15 19.96
CA GLY A 134 4.70 1.30 18.79
C GLY A 134 4.83 2.06 17.47
N ALA A 135 5.02 1.34 16.38
CA ALA A 135 5.17 1.93 15.05
C ALA A 135 4.16 1.35 14.06
N LEU A 136 3.44 2.21 13.35
CA LEU A 136 2.35 1.84 12.45
C LEU A 136 2.66 2.26 11.01
N LEU A 137 2.61 1.30 10.09
CA LEU A 137 2.57 1.53 8.66
C LEU A 137 1.16 1.27 8.16
N MET A 138 0.51 2.31 7.67
CA MET A 138 -0.78 2.25 6.99
C MET A 138 -0.58 2.41 5.50
N ILE A 139 -1.10 1.49 4.71
CA ILE A 139 -1.10 1.54 3.25
C ILE A 139 -2.55 1.43 2.77
N ALA A 140 -3.03 2.45 2.07
CA ALA A 140 -4.39 2.52 1.55
C ALA A 140 -4.39 2.90 0.08
N ASP A 141 -4.75 1.96 -0.76
CA ASP A 141 -4.89 2.20 -2.19
C ASP A 141 -6.22 2.96 -2.50
N HIS A 142 -6.62 2.99 -3.75
CA HIS A 142 -7.91 3.54 -4.17
C HIS A 142 -9.12 2.88 -3.47
N PRO A 143 -10.35 3.41 -3.57
CA PRO A 143 -11.53 2.76 -3.01
C PRO A 143 -11.69 1.29 -3.49
N PRO A 144 -12.10 0.36 -2.61
CA PRO A 144 -12.68 0.58 -1.28
C PRO A 144 -11.68 0.77 -0.13
N TYR A 145 -10.42 0.45 -0.32
CA TYR A 145 -9.36 0.36 0.70
C TYR A 145 -9.17 1.68 1.45
N ALA A 146 -9.12 2.79 0.70
CA ALA A 146 -9.05 4.14 1.28
C ALA A 146 -10.14 4.40 2.32
N GLY A 147 -11.37 3.97 2.02
CA GLY A 147 -12.50 4.16 2.93
C GLY A 147 -12.44 3.27 4.16
N SER A 148 -12.00 2.04 4.01
CA SER A 148 -11.91 1.08 5.11
C SER A 148 -10.83 1.44 6.12
N LEU A 149 -9.77 2.13 5.69
CA LEU A 149 -8.69 2.63 6.56
C LEU A 149 -8.94 4.03 7.14
N ARG A 150 -9.90 4.77 6.58
CA ARG A 150 -10.11 6.20 6.85
C ARG A 150 -10.28 6.54 8.33
N ALA A 151 -11.07 5.76 9.08
CA ALA A 151 -11.33 6.03 10.50
C ALA A 151 -10.05 5.88 11.35
N LEU A 152 -9.23 4.87 11.07
CA LEU A 152 -7.95 4.69 11.74
C LEU A 152 -6.97 5.83 11.38
N ALA A 153 -6.86 6.20 10.12
CA ALA A 153 -6.02 7.31 9.69
C ALA A 153 -6.45 8.64 10.33
N ALA A 154 -7.76 8.89 10.44
CA ALA A 154 -8.32 10.09 11.07
C ALA A 154 -7.97 10.18 12.56
N SER A 155 -7.78 9.08 13.28
CA SER A 155 -7.36 9.08 14.68
C SER A 155 -5.95 9.68 14.89
N PHE A 156 -5.16 9.75 13.81
CA PHE A 156 -3.85 10.41 13.76
C PHE A 156 -3.88 11.77 13.04
N GLY A 157 -5.06 12.23 12.62
CA GLY A 157 -5.24 13.52 11.96
C GLY A 157 -5.01 13.50 10.45
N PHE A 158 -4.89 12.32 9.82
CA PHE A 158 -4.87 12.20 8.37
C PHE A 158 -6.28 12.14 7.78
N GLU A 159 -6.51 12.81 6.66
CA GLU A 159 -7.78 12.78 5.94
C GLU A 159 -7.58 12.13 4.57
N ILE A 160 -7.95 10.84 4.46
CA ILE A 160 -7.82 10.08 3.21
C ILE A 160 -8.96 10.45 2.27
N GLU A 161 -8.62 10.77 1.03
CA GLU A 161 -9.58 10.99 -0.05
C GLU A 161 -10.20 9.66 -0.53
N MET A 162 -11.52 9.68 -0.74
CA MET A 162 -12.29 8.51 -1.18
C MET A 162 -12.23 8.28 -2.69
N TYR A 163 -11.22 8.80 -3.35
CA TYR A 163 -11.09 8.79 -4.82
C TYR A 163 -9.65 8.46 -5.21
N ALA A 164 -9.44 8.17 -6.49
CA ALA A 164 -8.12 7.88 -7.02
C ALA A 164 -7.42 9.14 -7.54
N ALA A 165 -6.12 9.25 -7.27
CA ALA A 165 -5.25 10.23 -7.88
C ALA A 165 -4.69 9.68 -9.20
N ARG A 166 -4.68 10.49 -10.25
CA ARG A 166 -4.21 10.12 -11.59
C ARG A 166 -3.24 11.14 -12.15
N HIS A 167 -2.17 10.67 -12.74
CA HIS A 167 -1.25 11.44 -13.56
C HIS A 167 -1.50 11.21 -15.07
N VAL A 168 -1.20 12.21 -15.90
CA VAL A 168 -1.24 12.10 -17.37
C VAL A 168 0.11 12.62 -17.89
N PRO A 169 0.92 11.78 -18.55
CA PRO A 169 0.70 10.36 -18.88
C PRO A 169 0.60 9.45 -17.66
N ARG A 170 0.16 8.21 -17.82
CA ARG A 170 -0.14 7.26 -16.71
C ARG A 170 1.07 6.80 -15.89
N GLU A 171 2.25 7.23 -16.24
CA GLU A 171 3.47 6.93 -15.49
C GLU A 171 3.52 7.82 -14.27
N GLU A 172 3.58 7.20 -13.09
CA GLU A 172 3.47 7.87 -11.81
C GLU A 172 4.82 7.90 -11.11
N PHE A 173 5.61 8.95 -11.35
CA PHE A 173 6.92 9.11 -10.73
C PHE A 173 6.95 10.30 -9.78
N PHE A 174 7.53 10.05 -8.60
CA PHE A 174 7.88 11.06 -7.63
C PHE A 174 9.41 11.17 -7.60
N SER A 175 9.93 12.33 -7.95
CA SER A 175 11.36 12.61 -7.99
C SER A 175 11.67 14.00 -7.42
N PHE A 176 12.92 14.26 -7.09
CA PHE A 176 13.34 15.62 -6.69
C PHE A 176 13.18 16.60 -7.85
N ALA A 177 13.41 16.15 -9.07
CA ALA A 177 13.31 16.99 -10.27
C ALA A 177 11.90 17.51 -10.53
N ASN A 178 10.85 16.72 -10.24
CA ASN A 178 9.46 17.17 -10.39
C ASN A 178 8.85 17.73 -9.08
N GLY A 179 9.64 17.80 -7.99
CA GLY A 179 9.18 18.25 -6.68
C GLY A 179 8.25 17.29 -5.94
N GLY A 180 8.00 16.11 -6.52
CA GLY A 180 7.11 15.10 -5.95
C GLY A 180 7.77 14.29 -4.82
N LEU A 181 9.05 13.99 -4.93
CA LEU A 181 9.84 13.38 -3.86
C LEU A 181 10.38 14.50 -2.95
N VAL A 182 10.01 14.48 -1.68
CA VAL A 182 10.44 15.50 -0.71
C VAL A 182 11.75 15.05 -0.08
N ASP A 183 12.79 15.90 -0.13
CA ASP A 183 14.09 15.57 0.45
C ASP A 183 14.00 15.49 1.98
N GLY A 184 14.62 14.47 2.52
CA GLY A 184 14.62 14.20 3.95
C GLY A 184 15.29 12.88 4.29
N PRO A 185 15.37 12.54 5.60
CA PRO A 185 16.13 11.38 6.06
C PRO A 185 15.76 10.04 5.41
N LEU A 186 14.51 9.87 4.95
CA LEU A 186 14.03 8.61 4.35
C LEU A 186 14.12 8.58 2.81
N THR A 187 14.30 9.74 2.20
CA THR A 187 14.24 9.92 0.74
C THR A 187 15.55 10.39 0.14
N HIS A 188 16.44 10.92 0.96
CA HIS A 188 17.73 11.47 0.50
C HIS A 188 18.52 10.46 -0.35
N GLY A 189 18.98 10.93 -1.52
CA GLY A 189 19.74 10.11 -2.45
C GLY A 189 18.96 9.00 -3.15
N LEU A 190 17.62 8.97 -3.05
CA LEU A 190 16.81 8.09 -3.89
C LEU A 190 16.71 8.67 -5.31
N PRO A 191 16.78 7.85 -6.37
CA PRO A 191 16.65 8.35 -7.74
C PRO A 191 15.24 8.84 -8.04
N GLN A 192 14.25 8.01 -7.80
CA GLN A 192 12.82 8.29 -7.93
C GLN A 192 12.00 7.17 -7.27
N ILE A 193 10.74 7.46 -6.98
CA ILE A 193 9.74 6.48 -6.54
C ILE A 193 8.67 6.37 -7.61
N GLN A 194 8.36 5.15 -8.02
CA GLN A 194 7.25 4.87 -8.92
C GLN A 194 6.05 4.34 -8.12
N THR A 195 4.85 4.85 -8.40
CA THR A 195 3.57 4.34 -7.90
C THR A 195 2.70 3.83 -9.05
N PHE A 196 1.63 3.08 -8.74
CA PHE A 196 0.88 2.31 -9.73
C PHE A 196 -0.64 2.50 -9.60
N TYR A 197 -1.09 3.74 -9.37
CA TYR A 197 -2.48 4.06 -9.12
C TYR A 197 -2.88 3.93 -7.65
N GLY A 198 -3.42 4.98 -7.07
CA GLY A 198 -3.79 4.98 -5.64
C GLY A 198 -4.58 6.23 -5.27
N ALA A 199 -4.84 6.37 -3.99
CA ALA A 199 -5.54 7.51 -3.41
C ALA A 199 -4.59 8.69 -3.12
N ALA A 200 -5.09 9.66 -2.38
CA ALA A 200 -4.34 10.74 -1.77
C ALA A 200 -4.93 11.06 -0.39
N PHE A 201 -4.20 11.84 0.38
CA PHE A 201 -4.65 12.30 1.69
C PHE A 201 -4.08 13.70 2.00
N THR A 202 -4.70 14.38 2.96
CA THR A 202 -4.09 15.51 3.65
C THR A 202 -3.59 15.08 5.02
N ALA A 203 -2.55 15.74 5.52
CA ALA A 203 -1.88 15.37 6.75
C ALA A 203 -1.92 16.51 7.80
N PRO A 204 -1.84 16.19 9.10
CA PRO A 204 -1.72 17.20 10.13
C PRO A 204 -0.41 18.01 9.97
N ALA A 205 -0.39 19.24 10.46
CA ALA A 205 0.75 20.15 10.31
C ALA A 205 2.08 19.60 10.88
N ALA A 206 2.02 18.67 11.84
CA ALA A 206 3.18 18.01 12.42
C ALA A 206 3.75 16.87 11.55
N ALA A 207 3.04 16.45 10.50
CA ALA A 207 3.51 15.40 9.60
C ALA A 207 4.61 15.91 8.67
N THR A 208 5.54 15.03 8.33
CA THR A 208 6.57 15.28 7.32
C THR A 208 6.19 14.59 6.02
N PRO A 209 5.95 15.34 4.94
CA PRO A 209 5.67 14.77 3.63
C PRO A 209 6.86 13.96 3.10
N LEU A 210 6.57 12.85 2.43
CA LEU A 210 7.53 12.03 1.69
C LEU A 210 7.28 12.13 0.18
N LEU A 211 6.02 11.96 -0.23
CA LEU A 211 5.57 12.00 -1.61
C LEU A 211 4.43 13.02 -1.72
N ARG A 212 4.61 14.04 -2.55
CA ARG A 212 3.69 15.18 -2.70
C ARG A 212 3.18 15.28 -4.13
N PHE A 213 1.90 15.57 -4.27
CA PHE A 213 1.32 15.86 -5.56
C PHE A 213 1.53 17.33 -5.98
N ASP A 214 1.43 17.55 -7.28
CA ASP A 214 1.38 18.87 -7.89
C ASP A 214 0.17 18.99 -8.83
N LYS A 215 0.07 20.12 -9.52
CA LYS A 215 -1.03 20.42 -10.46
C LYS A 215 -1.08 19.53 -11.72
N SER A 216 -0.05 18.73 -11.99
CA SER A 216 -0.06 17.76 -13.11
C SER A 216 -0.92 16.54 -12.80
N TRP A 217 -1.25 16.36 -11.52
CA TRP A 217 -2.11 15.29 -11.04
C TRP A 217 -3.56 15.74 -10.94
N THR A 218 -4.45 14.78 -11.09
CA THR A 218 -5.90 14.99 -11.04
C THR A 218 -6.55 13.98 -10.10
N MET A 219 -7.37 14.46 -9.17
CA MET A 219 -8.25 13.62 -8.37
C MET A 219 -9.47 13.23 -9.20
N LEU A 220 -9.65 11.92 -9.42
CA LEU A 220 -10.83 11.38 -10.10
C LEU A 220 -11.96 11.21 -9.11
N VAL A 221 -12.94 12.06 -9.17
CA VAL A 221 -14.12 12.05 -8.28
C VAL A 221 -15.31 11.43 -9.01
N THR A 222 -15.97 10.43 -8.37
CA THR A 222 -17.17 9.83 -8.94
C THR A 222 -18.29 10.87 -9.03
N ASP A 223 -18.95 10.94 -10.18
CA ASP A 223 -20.09 11.81 -10.46
C ASP A 223 -19.81 13.33 -10.32
N LYS A 224 -18.53 13.74 -10.32
CA LYS A 224 -18.11 15.14 -10.33
C LYS A 224 -16.98 15.36 -11.34
N PRO A 225 -16.78 16.61 -11.79
CA PRO A 225 -15.60 16.93 -12.58
C PRO A 225 -14.32 16.61 -11.81
N PRO A 226 -13.28 16.08 -12.48
CA PRO A 226 -11.98 15.87 -11.85
C PRO A 226 -11.43 17.17 -11.26
N ARG A 227 -10.82 17.12 -10.06
CA ARG A 227 -10.16 18.28 -9.48
C ARG A 227 -8.63 18.21 -9.65
N PRO A 228 -7.96 19.32 -10.00
CA PRO A 228 -6.51 19.40 -9.92
C PRO A 228 -6.05 19.14 -8.49
N MET A 229 -4.90 18.51 -8.34
CA MET A 229 -4.26 18.33 -7.04
C MET A 229 -3.32 19.50 -6.71
N SER A 230 -2.91 19.57 -5.46
CA SER A 230 -2.06 20.64 -4.93
C SER A 230 -0.96 20.08 -4.04
N GLY A 231 -0.02 20.90 -3.62
CA GLY A 231 1.06 20.48 -2.72
C GLY A 231 0.62 20.10 -1.30
N SER A 232 -0.65 20.29 -0.93
CA SER A 232 -1.23 19.79 0.31
C SER A 232 -1.76 18.36 0.20
N ASP A 233 -1.99 17.88 -1.03
CA ASP A 233 -2.36 16.50 -1.30
C ASP A 233 -1.08 15.63 -1.29
N LEU A 234 -1.08 14.53 -0.55
CA LEU A 234 0.08 13.68 -0.35
C LEU A 234 -0.22 12.23 -0.77
N ARG A 235 0.82 11.55 -1.27
CA ARG A 235 0.85 10.10 -1.47
C ARG A 235 1.54 9.39 -0.31
N GLY A 236 2.42 10.08 0.42
CA GLY A 236 3.16 9.54 1.54
C GLY A 236 3.58 10.59 2.54
N ALA A 237 3.47 10.27 3.83
CA ALA A 237 3.93 11.12 4.93
C ALA A 237 4.27 10.30 6.18
N THR A 238 5.15 10.85 7.02
CA THR A 238 5.47 10.34 8.35
C THR A 238 4.89 11.26 9.42
N LEU A 239 4.62 10.69 10.61
CA LEU A 239 4.18 11.44 11.79
C LEU A 239 4.74 10.79 13.06
N SER A 240 5.35 11.59 13.94
CA SER A 240 5.69 11.17 15.31
C SER A 240 4.50 11.41 16.23
N VAL A 241 4.12 10.41 17.02
CA VAL A 241 2.94 10.45 17.90
C VAL A 241 3.33 9.94 19.29
N GLY A 242 3.43 10.82 20.26
CA GLY A 242 3.94 10.44 21.57
C GLY A 242 5.37 9.90 21.48
N LYS A 243 5.57 8.63 21.86
CA LYS A 243 6.86 7.92 21.70
C LYS A 243 6.94 7.10 20.42
N GLY A 244 5.84 6.93 19.71
CA GLY A 244 5.75 6.10 18.52
C GLY A 244 5.76 6.86 17.21
N ARG A 245 5.53 6.13 16.14
CA ARG A 245 5.67 6.61 14.76
C ARG A 245 4.58 6.06 13.87
N VAL A 246 4.14 6.87 12.93
CA VAL A 246 3.13 6.49 11.93
C VAL A 246 3.66 6.85 10.55
N VAL A 247 3.45 5.98 9.59
CA VAL A 247 3.58 6.29 8.16
C VAL A 247 2.24 5.99 7.50
N LEU A 248 1.76 6.91 6.69
CA LEU A 248 0.64 6.68 5.79
C LEU A 248 1.12 6.80 4.35
N LEU A 249 0.76 5.80 3.55
CA LEU A 249 0.98 5.74 2.11
C LEU A 249 -0.35 5.47 1.42
N ALA A 250 -0.65 6.20 0.37
CA ALA A 250 -1.93 6.09 -0.34
C ALA A 250 -1.79 5.32 -1.66
N GLU A 251 -0.96 4.25 -1.65
CA GLU A 251 -0.76 3.36 -2.79
C GLU A 251 -0.03 2.08 -2.34
N ALA A 252 -0.51 0.92 -2.74
CA ALA A 252 -0.02 -0.37 -2.29
C ALA A 252 0.89 -1.08 -3.31
N GLY A 253 0.71 -0.82 -4.60
CA GLY A 253 1.44 -1.52 -5.66
C GLY A 253 2.95 -1.33 -5.58
N ALA A 254 3.42 -0.12 -5.23
CA ALA A 254 4.84 0.22 -5.10
C ALA A 254 5.59 -0.60 -4.04
N TRP A 255 4.85 -1.17 -3.09
CA TRP A 255 5.35 -1.95 -1.95
C TRP A 255 5.32 -3.46 -2.18
N SER A 256 4.71 -3.88 -3.28
CA SER A 256 4.65 -5.26 -3.74
C SER A 256 5.66 -5.52 -4.86
N ALA A 257 5.75 -6.78 -5.32
CA ALA A 257 6.39 -7.15 -6.56
C ALA A 257 5.47 -8.09 -7.33
N GLN A 258 4.93 -7.62 -8.43
CA GLN A 258 3.87 -8.30 -9.17
C GLN A 258 4.17 -8.32 -10.68
N LEU A 259 3.47 -9.21 -11.38
CA LEU A 259 3.42 -9.26 -12.83
C LEU A 259 2.00 -8.88 -13.29
N PHE A 260 1.91 -7.88 -14.16
CA PHE A 260 0.65 -7.29 -14.60
C PHE A 260 0.32 -7.59 -16.06
N GLY A 261 -0.93 -7.99 -16.28
CA GLY A 261 -1.53 -8.20 -17.60
C GLY A 261 -1.00 -9.40 -18.36
N PRO A 262 -1.50 -9.62 -19.60
CA PRO A 262 -1.15 -10.80 -20.41
C PRO A 262 0.34 -10.92 -20.74
N LYS A 263 1.06 -9.78 -20.78
CA LYS A 263 2.51 -9.74 -21.05
C LYS A 263 3.35 -9.87 -19.78
N LYS A 264 2.74 -10.09 -18.62
CA LYS A 264 3.42 -10.24 -17.32
C LYS A 264 4.48 -9.15 -17.09
N ARG A 265 4.09 -7.88 -17.26
CA ARG A 265 5.01 -6.75 -17.05
C ARG A 265 5.26 -6.57 -15.55
N PRO A 266 6.51 -6.43 -15.11
CA PRO A 266 6.82 -6.15 -13.71
C PRO A 266 6.14 -4.87 -13.23
N MET A 267 5.56 -4.93 -12.03
CA MET A 267 4.89 -3.85 -11.32
C MET A 267 5.25 -3.92 -9.84
N GLY A 268 5.46 -2.78 -9.21
CA GLY A 268 5.93 -2.70 -7.84
C GLY A 268 7.44 -2.45 -7.77
N PHE A 269 8.09 -2.84 -6.68
CA PHE A 269 9.53 -2.58 -6.51
C PHE A 269 10.44 -3.42 -7.44
N ASN A 270 9.89 -4.41 -8.15
CA ASN A 270 10.58 -5.19 -9.20
C ASN A 270 10.44 -4.58 -10.60
N ALA A 271 9.65 -3.50 -10.77
CA ALA A 271 9.58 -2.81 -12.06
C ALA A 271 10.92 -2.15 -12.39
N PRO A 272 11.43 -2.29 -13.64
CA PRO A 272 12.73 -1.71 -14.03
C PRO A 272 12.84 -0.20 -13.80
N SER A 273 11.73 0.51 -13.84
CA SER A 273 11.63 1.96 -13.61
C SER A 273 11.43 2.36 -12.14
N ALA A 274 11.27 1.40 -11.23
CA ALA A 274 11.07 1.62 -9.80
C ALA A 274 12.38 1.52 -8.99
N GLU A 275 13.47 2.08 -9.51
CA GLU A 275 14.82 1.94 -8.96
C GLU A 275 14.95 2.34 -7.49
N GLY A 276 14.18 3.32 -7.04
CA GLY A 276 14.20 3.79 -5.65
C GLY A 276 13.28 3.02 -4.70
N ASN A 277 12.30 2.26 -5.21
CA ASN A 277 11.23 1.70 -4.38
C ASN A 277 11.75 0.72 -3.31
N LYS A 278 12.58 -0.23 -3.68
CA LYS A 278 13.13 -1.22 -2.75
C LYS A 278 13.89 -0.57 -1.59
N ARG A 279 14.70 0.45 -1.87
CA ARG A 279 15.42 1.22 -0.86
C ARG A 279 14.46 2.09 -0.02
N PHE A 280 13.45 2.69 -0.65
CA PHE A 280 12.44 3.47 0.05
C PHE A 280 11.67 2.62 1.07
N ILE A 281 11.24 1.41 0.70
CA ILE A 281 10.60 0.43 1.60
C ILE A 281 11.50 0.18 2.83
N ARG A 282 12.77 -0.16 2.61
CA ARG A 282 13.73 -0.42 3.68
C ARG A 282 13.92 0.79 4.59
N ASN A 283 14.06 1.97 4.02
CA ASN A 283 14.24 3.22 4.78
C ASN A 283 13.04 3.50 5.69
N VAL A 284 11.82 3.36 5.16
CA VAL A 284 10.58 3.60 5.93
C VAL A 284 10.42 2.60 7.05
N VAL A 285 10.61 1.30 6.78
CA VAL A 285 10.47 0.26 7.81
C VAL A 285 11.58 0.39 8.86
N HIS A 286 12.81 0.73 8.46
CA HIS A 286 13.90 0.97 9.40
C HIS A 286 13.59 2.13 10.37
N TRP A 287 13.11 3.24 9.82
CA TRP A 287 12.70 4.39 10.64
C TRP A 287 11.55 4.05 11.59
N LEU A 288 10.55 3.34 11.11
CA LEU A 288 9.44 2.87 11.95
C LEU A 288 9.95 2.03 13.11
N ALA A 289 10.80 1.07 12.82
CA ALA A 289 11.31 0.12 13.82
C ALA A 289 12.26 0.75 14.85
N THR A 290 13.12 1.68 14.42
CA THR A 290 14.23 2.19 15.24
C THR A 290 14.10 3.67 15.65
N GLY A 291 13.33 4.46 14.91
CA GLY A 291 13.29 5.92 15.03
C GLY A 291 14.49 6.62 14.41
N ALA A 292 15.48 5.87 13.94
CA ALA A 292 16.67 6.41 13.30
C ALA A 292 16.49 6.51 11.78
N ALA A 293 17.13 7.51 11.17
CA ALA A 293 17.31 7.52 9.73
C ALA A 293 18.19 6.33 9.32
N PRO A 294 17.91 5.66 8.19
CA PRO A 294 18.81 4.63 7.67
C PRO A 294 20.19 5.23 7.36
N ALA A 295 21.23 4.41 7.46
CA ALA A 295 22.54 4.81 7.01
C ALA A 295 22.49 5.19 5.51
N VAL A 296 23.05 6.35 5.15
CA VAL A 296 23.12 6.75 3.74
C VAL A 296 24.09 5.80 3.04
N GLU A 297 23.58 4.93 2.18
CA GLU A 297 24.46 4.16 1.29
C GLU A 297 25.26 5.17 0.44
N ALA A 298 26.59 5.07 0.50
CA ALA A 298 27.44 5.87 -0.38
C ALA A 298 27.08 5.55 -1.84
N ALA A 299 26.82 6.59 -2.63
CA ALA A 299 26.59 6.42 -4.06
C ALA A 299 27.83 5.69 -4.66
N LYS A 300 27.60 4.50 -5.25
CA LYS A 300 28.63 3.75 -5.97
C LYS A 300 28.85 4.33 -7.35
#